data_93ca411468edb9087321f0e176c1624a
#
_entry.id   93ca411468edb9087321f0e176c1624a
#
_cell.length_a   1.000
_cell.length_b   1.000
_cell.length_c   1.000
_cell.angle_alpha   90.00
_cell.angle_beta   90.00
_cell.angle_gamma   90.00
#
_symmetry.space_group_name_H-M   'P 1'
#
loop_
_entity.id
_entity.type
_entity.pdbx_description
1 polymer ?
#
loop_
_entity_poly.entity_id
_entity_poly.type
_entity_poly.pdbx_seq_one_letter_code
_entity_poly.pdbx_strand_id
1 'polypeptide(L)'
;MELKKLVEGLDIQSVKGALNGDITRVVYDSRRAVPGSLFVCIDGFKTDGHKYIHSALENGASALLVEKDITAPEGVTVIKVSDTRYALAHVSAAFFQHPSDSFFLVGITGTKGKTTTTYMVKSILEKARQTVGIIGTVANSIGIEKIPAQRTTPESYDLQEMFDKMKDKGADTVAMEVSSQGLKLHRVAASKFKIGVFTNFSQDHIGGDEHPDMEDYLKSKIMLFAMAEHGLVNIDSERAERVIAESKCPCLTYGINNRADIMAENIITHPEKVEFQAVTPWFSCPMEVSVPGLFSVYNALAAIGIAGMMGISKEHIKQGLMDIHIPGRAEVVPIPGKPYTVMIDYAHTPDSLKNILSTVKSFVPSRLISVFGCGGDRDKSKRPQMGKISGEIADFTIITSDNPRTEEPEAIIRDIEEGMKQTNGQYTVITDRTMAIRYAMEHAQDGDIIVLSGKGHETYQIFKDNTIHYDEREIVKEILDDLE
;
A
#
# COMPACT_ATOMS: atom_id res chain seq x y z
N MET A 1 -0.81 -18.65 27.46
CA MET A 1 -2.30 -18.51 27.35
C MET A 1 -2.89 -19.88 27.11
N GLU A 2 -3.98 -20.23 27.78
CA GLU A 2 -4.62 -21.54 27.64
C GLU A 2 -5.15 -21.76 26.21
N LEU A 3 -4.84 -22.91 25.59
CA LEU A 3 -5.23 -23.24 24.21
C LEU A 3 -6.75 -23.13 23.98
N LYS A 4 -7.55 -23.55 24.96
CA LYS A 4 -9.01 -23.44 24.91
C LYS A 4 -9.49 -22.01 24.62
N LYS A 5 -8.87 -21.01 25.26
CA LYS A 5 -9.20 -19.59 25.06
C LYS A 5 -8.78 -19.07 23.69
N LEU A 6 -7.65 -19.58 23.16
CA LEU A 6 -7.17 -19.18 21.83
C LEU A 6 -8.10 -19.63 20.70
N VAL A 7 -8.73 -20.79 20.84
CA VAL A 7 -9.57 -21.38 19.80
C VAL A 7 -11.07 -21.14 20.05
N GLU A 8 -11.40 -20.35 21.06
CA GLU A 8 -12.79 -19.99 21.36
C GLU A 8 -13.43 -19.23 20.18
N GLY A 9 -14.63 -19.64 19.78
CA GLY A 9 -15.35 -19.05 18.65
C GLY A 9 -14.93 -19.53 17.26
N LEU A 10 -13.93 -20.42 17.16
CA LEU A 10 -13.62 -21.09 15.89
C LEU A 10 -14.61 -22.23 15.61
N ASP A 11 -14.92 -22.42 14.33
CA ASP A 11 -15.67 -23.60 13.85
C ASP A 11 -14.73 -24.81 13.79
N ILE A 12 -14.66 -25.54 14.93
CA ILE A 12 -13.77 -26.68 15.09
C ILE A 12 -14.46 -27.94 14.61
N GLN A 13 -13.89 -28.59 13.58
CA GLN A 13 -14.39 -29.85 13.04
C GLN A 13 -14.05 -31.06 13.93
N SER A 14 -12.84 -31.10 14.49
CA SER A 14 -12.44 -32.16 15.43
C SER A 14 -11.28 -31.72 16.32
N VAL A 15 -11.15 -32.34 17.48
CA VAL A 15 -10.03 -32.20 18.41
C VAL A 15 -9.50 -33.57 18.79
N LYS A 16 -8.19 -33.76 18.70
CA LYS A 16 -7.47 -34.91 19.27
C LYS A 16 -6.50 -34.38 20.30
N GLY A 17 -6.55 -34.85 21.53
CA GLY A 17 -5.75 -34.32 22.66
C GLY A 17 -6.56 -33.40 23.56
N ALA A 18 -5.85 -32.63 24.42
CA ALA A 18 -6.45 -31.81 25.45
C ALA A 18 -6.29 -30.30 25.15
N LEU A 19 -7.33 -29.52 25.37
CA LEU A 19 -7.33 -28.07 25.14
C LEU A 19 -6.85 -27.23 26.36
N ASN A 20 -6.47 -27.88 27.46
CA ASN A 20 -6.07 -27.21 28.71
C ASN A 20 -4.55 -26.88 28.79
N GLY A 21 -3.79 -27.14 27.72
CA GLY A 21 -2.37 -26.79 27.64
C GLY A 21 -2.14 -25.29 27.45
N ASP A 22 -1.08 -24.76 28.07
CA ASP A 22 -0.66 -23.38 27.85
C ASP A 22 0.14 -23.23 26.56
N ILE A 23 -0.24 -22.26 25.74
CA ILE A 23 0.47 -21.86 24.53
C ILE A 23 1.37 -20.66 24.82
N THR A 24 2.65 -20.82 24.52
CA THR A 24 3.67 -19.80 24.71
C THR A 24 3.79 -18.89 23.49
N ARG A 25 3.48 -19.40 22.30
CA ARG A 25 3.58 -18.69 21.03
C ARG A 25 2.64 -19.29 19.97
N VAL A 26 2.09 -18.44 19.10
CA VAL A 26 1.43 -18.86 17.85
C VAL A 26 2.44 -18.70 16.72
N VAL A 27 2.58 -19.70 15.85
CA VAL A 27 3.53 -19.67 14.72
C VAL A 27 2.90 -20.32 13.49
N TYR A 28 3.23 -19.79 12.30
CA TYR A 28 2.87 -20.35 10.99
C TYR A 28 4.13 -20.67 10.13
N ASP A 29 5.32 -20.46 10.70
CA ASP A 29 6.61 -20.88 10.16
C ASP A 29 7.25 -21.85 11.17
N SER A 30 7.46 -23.11 10.77
CA SER A 30 7.98 -24.15 11.64
C SER A 30 9.35 -23.83 12.25
N ARG A 31 10.17 -23.00 11.55
CA ARG A 31 11.49 -22.56 12.03
C ARG A 31 11.39 -21.60 13.23
N ARG A 32 10.23 -20.98 13.45
CA ARG A 32 9.95 -20.05 14.56
C ARG A 32 9.26 -20.75 15.74
N ALA A 33 8.98 -22.06 15.63
CA ALA A 33 8.40 -22.83 16.71
C ALA A 33 9.39 -22.93 17.89
N VAL A 34 8.84 -22.89 19.10
CA VAL A 34 9.54 -23.01 20.38
C VAL A 34 8.70 -23.91 21.30
N PRO A 35 9.24 -24.42 22.43
CA PRO A 35 8.49 -25.25 23.36
C PRO A 35 7.15 -24.59 23.77
N GLY A 36 6.05 -25.34 23.62
CA GLY A 36 4.70 -24.88 23.91
C GLY A 36 4.04 -24.03 22.79
N SER A 37 4.58 -24.02 21.58
CA SER A 37 3.95 -23.31 20.46
C SER A 37 2.71 -24.01 19.93
N LEU A 38 1.72 -23.20 19.47
CA LEU A 38 0.67 -23.60 18.54
C LEU A 38 1.18 -23.36 17.11
N PHE A 39 1.39 -24.43 16.34
CA PHE A 39 1.76 -24.33 14.93
C PHE A 39 0.52 -24.40 14.04
N VAL A 40 0.31 -23.37 13.22
CA VAL A 40 -0.81 -23.26 12.28
C VAL A 40 -0.34 -23.66 10.88
N CYS A 41 -0.90 -24.72 10.32
CA CYS A 41 -0.55 -25.26 9.01
C CYS A 41 -1.30 -24.52 7.89
N ILE A 42 -0.70 -23.47 7.34
CA ILE A 42 -1.30 -22.73 6.21
C ILE A 42 -1.00 -23.45 4.90
N ASP A 43 -2.02 -23.71 4.09
CA ASP A 43 -1.85 -24.10 2.68
C ASP A 43 -1.52 -22.84 1.85
N GLY A 44 -0.27 -22.69 1.49
CA GLY A 44 0.28 -21.50 0.83
C GLY A 44 0.49 -21.72 -0.67
N PHE A 45 0.60 -20.65 -1.46
CA PHE A 45 0.83 -20.72 -2.91
C PHE A 45 2.12 -21.45 -3.32
N LYS A 46 3.18 -21.34 -2.52
CA LYS A 46 4.48 -21.96 -2.82
C LYS A 46 4.69 -23.30 -2.13
N THR A 47 4.08 -23.48 -0.97
CA THR A 47 4.25 -24.68 -0.16
C THR A 47 3.09 -24.84 0.83
N ASP A 48 2.79 -26.10 1.16
CA ASP A 48 1.79 -26.48 2.14
C ASP A 48 2.45 -26.61 3.52
N GLY A 49 1.96 -25.85 4.50
CA GLY A 49 2.45 -25.86 5.88
C GLY A 49 2.35 -27.23 6.57
N HIS A 50 1.40 -28.08 6.15
CA HIS A 50 1.26 -29.44 6.70
C HIS A 50 2.51 -30.30 6.48
N LYS A 51 3.33 -30.03 5.46
CA LYS A 51 4.61 -30.71 5.21
C LYS A 51 5.66 -30.45 6.31
N TYR A 52 5.49 -29.40 7.08
CA TYR A 52 6.45 -28.95 8.09
C TYR A 52 6.04 -29.29 9.52
N ILE A 53 4.99 -30.09 9.71
CA ILE A 53 4.51 -30.53 11.04
C ILE A 53 5.63 -31.19 11.82
N HIS A 54 6.37 -32.12 11.21
CA HIS A 54 7.48 -32.82 11.89
C HIS A 54 8.53 -31.83 12.40
N SER A 55 8.97 -30.89 11.56
CA SER A 55 9.91 -29.85 11.96
C SER A 55 9.38 -28.93 13.07
N ALA A 56 8.07 -28.60 13.02
CA ALA A 56 7.46 -27.79 14.07
C ALA A 56 7.43 -28.52 15.42
N LEU A 57 7.12 -29.84 15.40
CA LEU A 57 7.15 -30.69 16.61
C LEU A 57 8.55 -30.86 17.16
N GLU A 58 9.57 -31.08 16.31
CA GLU A 58 10.97 -31.15 16.71
C GLU A 58 11.44 -29.85 17.39
N ASN A 59 10.93 -28.71 16.94
CA ASN A 59 11.18 -27.39 17.52
C ASN A 59 10.32 -27.10 18.77
N GLY A 60 9.47 -28.06 19.19
CA GLY A 60 8.73 -27.99 20.45
C GLY A 60 7.29 -27.50 20.35
N ALA A 61 6.67 -27.48 19.17
CA ALA A 61 5.23 -27.24 19.07
C ALA A 61 4.46 -28.31 19.85
N SER A 62 3.53 -27.90 20.72
CA SER A 62 2.69 -28.79 21.54
C SER A 62 1.28 -28.92 21.00
N ALA A 63 0.84 -28.04 20.11
CA ALA A 63 -0.46 -28.05 19.46
C ALA A 63 -0.34 -27.71 17.97
N LEU A 64 -1.23 -28.31 17.17
CA LEU A 64 -1.33 -28.12 15.73
C LEU A 64 -2.72 -27.67 15.36
N LEU A 65 -2.83 -26.68 14.47
CA LEU A 65 -4.08 -26.24 13.86
C LEU A 65 -3.99 -26.53 12.36
N VAL A 66 -4.90 -27.39 11.85
CA VAL A 66 -4.79 -28.02 10.54
C VAL A 66 -6.11 -27.99 9.78
N GLU A 67 -6.06 -28.10 8.44
CA GLU A 67 -7.22 -28.33 7.57
C GLU A 67 -7.37 -29.79 7.16
N LYS A 68 -6.25 -30.53 7.14
CA LYS A 68 -6.16 -31.89 6.61
C LYS A 68 -6.12 -32.92 7.76
N ASP A 69 -6.59 -34.10 7.49
CA ASP A 69 -6.41 -35.19 8.45
C ASP A 69 -4.96 -35.58 8.55
N ILE A 70 -4.46 -35.57 9.77
CA ILE A 70 -3.06 -35.90 10.06
C ILE A 70 -2.97 -36.91 11.20
N THR A 71 -1.80 -37.58 11.25
CA THR A 71 -1.40 -38.37 12.41
C THR A 71 -0.33 -37.61 13.15
N ALA A 72 -0.51 -37.38 14.44
CA ALA A 72 0.46 -36.75 15.31
C ALA A 72 0.87 -37.71 16.45
N PRO A 73 2.08 -37.51 17.04
CA PRO A 73 2.51 -38.28 18.22
C PRO A 73 1.57 -38.11 19.41
N GLU A 74 1.61 -39.08 20.32
CA GLU A 74 0.89 -39.01 21.59
C GLU A 74 1.36 -37.78 22.40
N GLY A 75 0.41 -37.07 23.02
CA GLY A 75 0.69 -35.83 23.77
C GLY A 75 0.61 -34.53 22.97
N VAL A 76 0.51 -34.58 21.62
CA VAL A 76 0.29 -33.43 20.77
C VAL A 76 -1.22 -33.20 20.58
N THR A 77 -1.67 -31.96 20.83
CA THR A 77 -3.07 -31.60 20.55
C THR A 77 -3.22 -31.20 19.07
N VAL A 78 -4.17 -31.82 18.38
CA VAL A 78 -4.50 -31.52 16.98
C VAL A 78 -5.90 -30.97 16.90
N ILE A 79 -6.04 -29.76 16.32
CA ILE A 79 -7.32 -29.09 16.12
C ILE A 79 -7.53 -28.95 14.62
N LYS A 80 -8.62 -29.54 14.11
CA LYS A 80 -8.98 -29.43 12.70
C LYS A 80 -10.06 -28.39 12.51
N VAL A 81 -9.83 -27.51 11.55
CA VAL A 81 -10.76 -26.44 11.11
C VAL A 81 -10.95 -26.49 9.60
N SER A 82 -11.93 -25.76 9.08
CA SER A 82 -12.19 -25.67 7.64
C SER A 82 -11.24 -24.71 6.90
N ASP A 83 -10.68 -23.71 7.61
CA ASP A 83 -9.80 -22.67 7.06
C ASP A 83 -8.78 -22.24 8.11
N THR A 84 -7.52 -22.63 7.91
CA THR A 84 -6.44 -22.30 8.84
C THR A 84 -5.97 -20.84 8.72
N ARG A 85 -6.22 -20.15 7.60
CA ARG A 85 -5.92 -18.73 7.49
C ARG A 85 -6.87 -17.88 8.31
N TYR A 86 -8.17 -18.19 8.21
CA TYR A 86 -9.19 -17.57 9.06
C TYR A 86 -8.91 -17.85 10.55
N ALA A 87 -8.62 -19.10 10.87
CA ALA A 87 -8.28 -19.50 12.22
C ALA A 87 -7.00 -18.81 12.75
N LEU A 88 -5.93 -18.67 11.92
CA LEU A 88 -4.73 -17.94 12.30
C LEU A 88 -5.04 -16.49 12.70
N ALA A 89 -5.91 -15.80 11.96
CA ALA A 89 -6.30 -14.44 12.29
C ALA A 89 -6.94 -14.36 13.70
N HIS A 90 -7.87 -15.28 13.99
CA HIS A 90 -8.59 -15.30 15.27
C HIS A 90 -7.69 -15.72 16.44
N VAL A 91 -6.90 -16.79 16.29
CA VAL A 91 -6.00 -17.22 17.38
C VAL A 91 -4.90 -16.20 17.64
N SER A 92 -4.45 -15.48 16.62
CA SER A 92 -3.47 -14.41 16.80
C SER A 92 -4.08 -13.21 17.52
N ALA A 93 -5.27 -12.78 17.14
CA ALA A 93 -5.98 -11.71 17.85
C ALA A 93 -6.24 -12.07 19.32
N ALA A 94 -6.67 -13.30 19.59
CA ALA A 94 -6.89 -13.79 20.96
C ALA A 94 -5.55 -13.84 21.74
N PHE A 95 -4.46 -14.29 21.11
CA PHE A 95 -3.14 -14.38 21.73
C PHE A 95 -2.62 -13.00 22.18
N PHE A 96 -2.82 -11.98 21.37
CA PHE A 96 -2.47 -10.59 21.68
C PHE A 96 -3.60 -9.80 22.36
N GLN A 97 -4.67 -10.49 22.84
CA GLN A 97 -5.78 -9.89 23.59
C GLN A 97 -6.52 -8.79 22.80
N HIS A 98 -6.78 -9.04 21.50
CA HIS A 98 -7.56 -8.18 20.60
C HIS A 98 -7.04 -6.73 20.54
N PRO A 99 -5.78 -6.49 20.18
CA PRO A 99 -5.16 -5.17 20.27
C PRO A 99 -5.85 -4.11 19.38
N SER A 100 -6.53 -4.52 18.30
CA SER A 100 -7.31 -3.61 17.44
C SER A 100 -8.48 -2.92 18.15
N ASP A 101 -8.90 -3.40 19.31
CA ASP A 101 -9.97 -2.78 20.11
C ASP A 101 -9.46 -1.55 20.92
N SER A 102 -8.13 -1.34 20.99
CA SER A 102 -7.50 -0.31 21.83
C SER A 102 -7.32 1.04 21.15
N PHE A 103 -7.55 1.14 19.83
CA PHE A 103 -7.35 2.35 19.05
C PHE A 103 -8.39 2.51 17.94
N PHE A 104 -8.45 3.68 17.33
CA PHE A 104 -9.34 3.93 16.19
C PHE A 104 -8.71 3.33 14.92
N LEU A 105 -9.22 2.20 14.44
CA LEU A 105 -8.67 1.50 13.28
C LEU A 105 -9.37 1.93 11.98
N VAL A 106 -8.59 2.45 11.01
CA VAL A 106 -9.06 2.83 9.67
C VAL A 106 -8.46 1.88 8.63
N GLY A 107 -9.30 1.22 7.85
CA GLY A 107 -8.89 0.37 6.74
C GLY A 107 -9.12 1.05 5.40
N ILE A 108 -8.10 1.13 4.54
CA ILE A 108 -8.19 1.79 3.24
C ILE A 108 -7.93 0.77 2.16
N THR A 109 -8.95 0.49 1.33
CA THR A 109 -8.86 -0.40 0.17
C THR A 109 -9.16 0.33 -1.13
N GLY A 110 -8.84 -0.28 -2.24
CA GLY A 110 -8.99 0.23 -3.60
C GLY A 110 -7.83 -0.19 -4.48
N THR A 111 -7.86 0.13 -5.75
CA THR A 111 -6.76 -0.18 -6.65
C THR A 111 -5.58 0.77 -6.38
N LYS A 112 -5.83 2.07 -6.38
CA LYS A 112 -4.83 3.14 -6.16
C LYS A 112 -5.24 4.07 -5.03
N GLY A 113 -4.32 4.93 -4.57
CA GLY A 113 -4.59 5.96 -3.57
C GLY A 113 -4.49 5.50 -2.10
N LYS A 114 -4.37 4.21 -1.81
CA LYS A 114 -4.27 3.69 -0.43
C LYS A 114 -3.16 4.37 0.38
N THR A 115 -1.93 4.31 -0.11
CA THR A 115 -0.76 4.90 0.55
C THR A 115 -0.92 6.40 0.76
N THR A 116 -1.29 7.12 -0.31
CA THR A 116 -1.48 8.59 -0.26
C THR A 116 -2.52 8.97 0.79
N THR A 117 -3.69 8.30 0.79
CA THR A 117 -4.74 8.55 1.77
C THR A 117 -4.28 8.24 3.20
N THR A 118 -3.58 7.11 3.41
CA THR A 118 -3.03 6.73 4.72
C THR A 118 -2.09 7.80 5.27
N TYR A 119 -1.20 8.35 4.43
CA TYR A 119 -0.29 9.42 4.84
C TYR A 119 -1.00 10.76 5.07
N MET A 120 -2.03 11.10 4.27
CA MET A 120 -2.86 12.28 4.50
C MET A 120 -3.59 12.19 5.85
N VAL A 121 -4.18 11.04 6.16
CA VAL A 121 -4.81 10.78 7.47
C VAL A 121 -3.80 10.95 8.59
N LYS A 122 -2.61 10.36 8.48
CA LYS A 122 -1.54 10.52 9.48
C LYS A 122 -1.21 12.00 9.68
N SER A 123 -0.92 12.73 8.61
CA SER A 123 -0.55 14.15 8.68
C SER A 123 -1.62 14.98 9.39
N ILE A 124 -2.89 14.78 9.04
CA ILE A 124 -4.02 15.49 9.68
C ILE A 124 -4.11 15.17 11.17
N LEU A 125 -4.04 13.90 11.55
CA LEU A 125 -4.23 13.47 12.93
C LEU A 125 -3.04 13.85 13.82
N GLU A 126 -1.82 13.87 13.30
CA GLU A 126 -0.63 14.37 14.00
C GLU A 126 -0.74 15.88 14.29
N LYS A 127 -1.34 16.69 13.37
CA LYS A 127 -1.67 18.10 13.66
C LYS A 127 -2.69 18.21 14.80
N ALA A 128 -3.59 17.26 14.91
CA ALA A 128 -4.53 17.15 16.04
C ALA A 128 -3.89 16.51 17.30
N ARG A 129 -2.56 16.33 17.33
CA ARG A 129 -1.77 15.77 18.43
C ARG A 129 -2.10 14.32 18.77
N GLN A 130 -2.59 13.53 17.82
CA GLN A 130 -2.77 12.10 17.99
C GLN A 130 -1.48 11.34 17.69
N THR A 131 -1.25 10.24 18.40
CA THR A 131 -0.23 9.25 18.09
C THR A 131 -0.77 8.31 17.02
N VAL A 132 -0.22 8.38 15.80
CA VAL A 132 -0.76 7.66 14.65
C VAL A 132 0.16 6.51 14.24
N GLY A 133 -0.40 5.30 14.18
CA GLY A 133 0.21 4.14 13.54
C GLY A 133 -0.13 4.07 12.06
N ILE A 134 0.83 3.68 11.23
CA ILE A 134 0.63 3.34 9.82
C ILE A 134 1.03 1.89 9.57
N ILE A 135 0.23 1.18 8.76
CA ILE A 135 0.58 -0.11 8.18
C ILE A 135 0.33 -0.03 6.67
N GLY A 136 1.38 -0.21 5.87
CA GLY A 136 1.25 -0.07 4.42
C GLY A 136 2.49 -0.39 3.61
N THR A 137 2.42 -0.09 2.33
CA THR A 137 3.42 -0.46 1.32
C THR A 137 4.78 0.20 1.56
N VAL A 138 4.79 1.49 1.91
CA VAL A 138 6.03 2.28 2.05
C VAL A 138 6.77 1.91 3.33
N ALA A 139 6.06 1.92 4.44
CA ALA A 139 6.58 1.53 5.75
C ALA A 139 5.42 1.24 6.72
N ASN A 140 5.71 0.44 7.73
CA ASN A 140 4.93 0.42 8.94
C ASN A 140 5.55 1.42 9.92
N SER A 141 4.77 2.20 10.64
CA SER A 141 5.32 3.17 11.58
C SER A 141 4.38 3.45 12.73
N ILE A 142 4.96 3.88 13.85
CA ILE A 142 4.22 4.51 14.94
C ILE A 142 4.97 5.76 15.38
N GLY A 143 4.30 6.92 15.31
CA GLY A 143 4.96 8.21 15.46
C GLY A 143 6.15 8.31 14.49
N ILE A 144 7.36 8.50 15.02
CA ILE A 144 8.60 8.63 14.23
C ILE A 144 9.32 7.28 13.97
N GLU A 145 8.95 6.21 14.67
CA GLU A 145 9.60 4.90 14.52
C GLU A 145 9.08 4.20 13.27
N LYS A 146 10.01 3.81 12.39
CA LYS A 146 9.72 3.06 11.16
C LYS A 146 10.09 1.59 11.32
N ILE A 147 9.20 0.71 10.84
CA ILE A 147 9.40 -0.74 10.78
C ILE A 147 9.34 -1.12 9.29
N PRO A 148 10.33 -1.86 8.76
CA PRO A 148 10.31 -2.25 7.35
C PRO A 148 9.02 -3.00 6.98
N ALA A 149 8.39 -2.60 5.87
CA ALA A 149 7.23 -3.29 5.34
C ALA A 149 7.66 -4.43 4.40
N GLN A 150 7.23 -5.65 4.68
CA GLN A 150 7.44 -6.79 3.79
C GLN A 150 6.28 -6.98 2.81
N ARG A 151 5.10 -6.49 3.17
CA ARG A 151 3.85 -6.57 2.41
C ARG A 151 2.98 -5.36 2.73
N THR A 152 2.14 -4.97 1.77
CA THR A 152 1.14 -3.90 1.98
C THR A 152 0.22 -4.20 3.17
N THR A 153 -0.24 -5.46 3.29
CA THR A 153 -1.04 -5.96 4.40
C THR A 153 -0.32 -7.18 4.98
N PRO A 154 0.25 -7.11 6.19
CA PRO A 154 0.96 -8.21 6.82
C PRO A 154 0.13 -9.48 6.97
N GLU A 155 0.76 -10.64 7.18
CA GLU A 155 0.07 -11.87 7.57
C GLU A 155 -0.56 -11.69 8.95
N SER A 156 -1.67 -12.39 9.21
CA SER A 156 -2.53 -12.10 10.37
C SER A 156 -1.80 -12.12 11.72
N TYR A 157 -0.87 -13.06 11.94
CA TYR A 157 -0.06 -13.07 13.16
C TYR A 157 0.83 -11.82 13.27
N ASP A 158 1.55 -11.50 12.19
CA ASP A 158 2.46 -10.33 12.17
C ASP A 158 1.68 -9.03 12.31
N LEU A 159 0.44 -8.98 11.77
CA LEU A 159 -0.47 -7.84 11.92
C LEU A 159 -0.89 -7.64 13.38
N GLN A 160 -1.32 -8.71 14.07
CA GLN A 160 -1.75 -8.61 15.47
C GLN A 160 -0.57 -8.30 16.40
N GLU A 161 0.63 -8.86 16.15
CA GLU A 161 1.85 -8.50 16.86
C GLU A 161 2.19 -7.01 16.67
N MET A 162 1.98 -6.47 15.47
CA MET A 162 2.20 -5.07 15.17
C MET A 162 1.18 -4.16 15.86
N PHE A 163 -0.09 -4.55 15.87
CA PHE A 163 -1.14 -3.86 16.62
C PHE A 163 -0.85 -3.82 18.13
N ASP A 164 -0.36 -4.92 18.70
CA ASP A 164 0.02 -5.00 20.11
C ASP A 164 1.16 -4.01 20.45
N LYS A 165 2.19 -3.96 19.59
CA LYS A 165 3.27 -2.98 19.72
C LYS A 165 2.78 -1.53 19.59
N MET A 166 1.82 -1.26 18.70
CA MET A 166 1.21 0.07 18.53
C MET A 166 0.37 0.45 19.75
N LYS A 167 -0.40 -0.48 20.29
CA LYS A 167 -1.13 -0.29 21.56
C LYS A 167 -0.20 0.05 22.71
N ASP A 168 0.89 -0.71 22.90
CA ASP A 168 1.87 -0.51 23.97
C ASP A 168 2.58 0.85 23.86
N LYS A 169 2.70 1.40 22.64
CA LYS A 169 3.23 2.75 22.38
C LYS A 169 2.17 3.86 22.44
N GLY A 170 0.95 3.53 22.82
CA GLY A 170 -0.13 4.50 23.02
C GLY A 170 -0.68 5.07 21.70
N ALA A 171 -0.82 4.26 20.65
CA ALA A 171 -1.48 4.69 19.43
C ALA A 171 -2.94 5.07 19.71
N ASP A 172 -3.34 6.28 19.33
CA ASP A 172 -4.74 6.73 19.34
C ASP A 172 -5.49 6.22 18.10
N THR A 173 -4.82 6.24 16.95
CA THR A 173 -5.36 5.83 15.66
C THR A 173 -4.34 4.99 14.89
N VAL A 174 -4.82 3.96 14.19
CA VAL A 174 -4.04 3.22 13.21
C VAL A 174 -4.73 3.32 11.85
N ALA A 175 -4.04 3.85 10.84
CA ALA A 175 -4.48 3.87 9.47
C ALA A 175 -3.72 2.81 8.67
N MET A 176 -4.43 1.87 8.03
CA MET A 176 -3.78 0.78 7.31
C MET A 176 -4.27 0.60 5.89
N GLU A 177 -3.34 0.26 5.02
CA GLU A 177 -3.65 -0.20 3.68
C GLU A 177 -4.16 -1.65 3.74
N VAL A 178 -5.37 -1.87 3.21
CA VAL A 178 -6.00 -3.19 3.15
C VAL A 178 -6.08 -3.65 1.69
N SER A 179 -5.14 -4.50 1.29
CA SER A 179 -5.11 -5.06 -0.07
C SER A 179 -6.21 -6.08 -0.27
N SER A 180 -6.68 -6.24 -1.51
CA SER A 180 -7.67 -7.28 -1.87
C SER A 180 -7.18 -8.69 -1.53
N GLN A 181 -5.90 -8.98 -1.77
CA GLN A 181 -5.30 -10.24 -1.39
C GLN A 181 -5.24 -10.42 0.13
N GLY A 182 -4.98 -9.34 0.91
CA GLY A 182 -5.05 -9.38 2.37
C GLY A 182 -6.44 -9.72 2.89
N LEU A 183 -7.48 -9.20 2.24
CA LEU A 183 -8.88 -9.53 2.53
C LEU A 183 -9.22 -10.98 2.15
N LYS A 184 -8.91 -11.37 0.90
CA LYS A 184 -9.16 -12.72 0.40
C LYS A 184 -8.47 -13.81 1.23
N LEU A 185 -7.27 -13.53 1.72
CA LEU A 185 -6.48 -14.45 2.55
C LEU A 185 -6.72 -14.29 4.05
N HIS A 186 -7.81 -13.65 4.45
CA HIS A 186 -8.23 -13.48 5.84
C HIS A 186 -7.21 -12.81 6.78
N ARG A 187 -6.21 -12.08 6.23
CA ARG A 187 -5.15 -11.47 7.05
C ARG A 187 -5.67 -10.45 8.07
N VAL A 188 -6.82 -9.84 7.79
CA VAL A 188 -7.47 -8.83 8.65
C VAL A 188 -8.77 -9.32 9.30
N ALA A 189 -9.13 -10.61 9.17
CA ALA A 189 -10.46 -11.14 9.54
C ALA A 189 -10.83 -10.93 11.01
N ALA A 190 -9.84 -10.88 11.92
CA ALA A 190 -10.07 -10.63 13.35
C ALA A 190 -9.83 -9.18 13.77
N SER A 191 -9.83 -8.24 12.83
CA SER A 191 -9.66 -6.82 13.11
C SER A 191 -11.01 -6.10 13.03
N LYS A 192 -11.25 -5.11 13.92
CA LYS A 192 -12.47 -4.31 13.95
C LYS A 192 -12.18 -2.92 13.43
N PHE A 193 -12.61 -2.62 12.22
CA PHE A 193 -12.43 -1.31 11.62
C PHE A 193 -13.53 -0.34 12.08
N LYS A 194 -13.13 0.86 12.50
CA LYS A 194 -14.08 1.96 12.75
C LYS A 194 -14.55 2.54 11.42
N ILE A 195 -13.64 2.68 10.45
CA ILE A 195 -13.95 3.16 9.11
C ILE A 195 -13.30 2.25 8.08
N GLY A 196 -14.07 1.79 7.10
CA GLY A 196 -13.63 1.15 5.88
C GLY A 196 -13.72 2.13 4.70
N VAL A 197 -12.64 2.33 3.96
CA VAL A 197 -12.58 3.29 2.85
C VAL A 197 -12.38 2.58 1.53
N PHE A 198 -13.18 2.95 0.50
CA PHE A 198 -13.02 2.50 -0.87
C PHE A 198 -12.58 3.68 -1.74
N THR A 199 -11.34 3.62 -2.24
CA THR A 199 -10.76 4.74 -3.01
C THR A 199 -11.13 4.69 -4.49
N ASN A 200 -10.93 3.58 -5.16
CA ASN A 200 -11.25 3.38 -6.58
C ASN A 200 -11.13 1.91 -6.98
N PHE A 201 -11.60 1.63 -8.22
CA PHE A 201 -11.54 0.32 -8.83
C PHE A 201 -11.15 0.44 -10.30
N SER A 202 -10.09 -0.24 -10.70
CA SER A 202 -9.64 -0.38 -12.07
C SER A 202 -8.96 -1.74 -12.23
N GLN A 203 -8.71 -2.15 -13.47
CA GLN A 203 -8.07 -3.43 -13.74
C GLN A 203 -6.64 -3.44 -13.19
N ASP A 204 -6.40 -4.34 -12.25
CA ASP A 204 -5.10 -4.59 -11.63
C ASP A 204 -5.16 -5.95 -10.91
N HIS A 205 -4.03 -6.56 -10.63
CA HIS A 205 -3.95 -7.81 -9.84
C HIS A 205 -4.76 -9.00 -10.40
N ILE A 206 -5.00 -9.05 -11.72
CA ILE A 206 -5.71 -10.16 -12.37
C ILE A 206 -4.71 -11.16 -12.93
N GLY A 207 -4.89 -12.43 -12.57
CA GLY A 207 -4.04 -13.55 -12.98
C GLY A 207 -3.03 -13.98 -11.91
N GLY A 208 -2.25 -15.01 -12.21
CA GLY A 208 -1.30 -15.60 -11.27
C GLY A 208 -1.97 -16.14 -10.01
N ASP A 209 -1.33 -15.90 -8.86
CA ASP A 209 -1.81 -16.34 -7.54
C ASP A 209 -2.72 -15.31 -6.85
N GLU A 210 -3.14 -14.21 -7.54
CA GLU A 210 -3.90 -13.15 -6.91
C GLU A 210 -5.42 -13.31 -7.14
N HIS A 211 -5.96 -12.80 -8.24
CA HIS A 211 -7.39 -12.86 -8.53
C HIS A 211 -7.63 -13.50 -9.91
N PRO A 212 -8.56 -14.47 -10.02
CA PRO A 212 -8.89 -15.09 -11.30
C PRO A 212 -9.56 -14.09 -12.26
N ASP A 213 -10.33 -13.14 -11.73
CA ASP A 213 -11.07 -12.14 -12.50
C ASP A 213 -11.39 -10.87 -11.69
N MET A 214 -11.97 -9.89 -12.38
CA MET A 214 -12.38 -8.60 -11.78
C MET A 214 -13.50 -8.75 -10.75
N GLU A 215 -14.32 -9.79 -10.86
CA GLU A 215 -15.40 -10.06 -9.93
C GLU A 215 -14.88 -10.50 -8.56
N ASP A 216 -13.94 -11.46 -8.54
CA ASP A 216 -13.26 -11.91 -7.32
C ASP A 216 -12.46 -10.76 -6.68
N TYR A 217 -11.82 -9.93 -7.51
CA TYR A 217 -11.08 -8.74 -7.07
C TYR A 217 -11.99 -7.72 -6.35
N LEU A 218 -13.17 -7.44 -6.92
CA LEU A 218 -14.14 -6.53 -6.31
C LEU A 218 -14.74 -7.11 -5.02
N LYS A 219 -15.20 -8.37 -5.07
CA LYS A 219 -15.76 -9.06 -3.89
C LYS A 219 -14.79 -9.06 -2.73
N SER A 220 -13.51 -9.30 -3.00
CA SER A 220 -12.48 -9.26 -1.97
C SER A 220 -12.41 -7.87 -1.29
N LYS A 221 -12.48 -6.78 -2.06
CA LYS A 221 -12.46 -5.43 -1.47
C LYS A 221 -13.71 -5.12 -0.64
N ILE A 222 -14.88 -5.59 -1.07
CA ILE A 222 -16.15 -5.41 -0.37
C ILE A 222 -16.12 -6.06 1.02
N MET A 223 -15.32 -7.11 1.23
CA MET A 223 -15.19 -7.78 2.54
C MET A 223 -14.81 -6.80 3.66
N LEU A 224 -14.06 -5.72 3.37
CA LEU A 224 -13.71 -4.71 4.37
C LEU A 224 -14.95 -4.08 5.02
N PHE A 225 -16.02 -3.87 4.24
CA PHE A 225 -17.25 -3.21 4.69
C PHE A 225 -18.16 -4.12 5.54
N ALA A 226 -17.85 -5.41 5.60
CA ALA A 226 -18.47 -6.33 6.57
C ALA A 226 -17.76 -6.32 7.94
N MET A 227 -16.53 -5.77 8.00
CA MET A 227 -15.71 -5.68 9.22
C MET A 227 -15.61 -4.25 9.76
N ALA A 228 -16.25 -3.27 9.10
CA ALA A 228 -16.21 -1.85 9.45
C ALA A 228 -17.52 -1.39 10.10
N GLU A 229 -17.43 -0.45 11.05
CA GLU A 229 -18.60 0.20 11.65
C GLU A 229 -19.22 1.23 10.69
N HIS A 230 -18.38 1.91 9.89
CA HIS A 230 -18.79 2.90 8.88
C HIS A 230 -18.01 2.72 7.59
N GLY A 231 -18.65 2.97 6.47
CA GLY A 231 -18.03 3.02 5.15
C GLY A 231 -17.79 4.45 4.66
N LEU A 232 -16.76 4.64 3.84
CA LEU A 232 -16.51 5.87 3.09
C LEU A 232 -16.15 5.50 1.66
N VAL A 233 -17.00 5.82 0.69
CA VAL A 233 -16.93 5.30 -0.68
C VAL A 233 -16.78 6.42 -1.70
N ASN A 234 -15.80 6.32 -2.58
CA ASN A 234 -15.66 7.19 -3.74
C ASN A 234 -16.78 6.89 -4.75
N ILE A 235 -17.79 7.78 -4.85
CA ILE A 235 -18.96 7.60 -5.72
C ILE A 235 -18.61 7.73 -7.21
N ASP A 236 -17.49 8.37 -7.55
CA ASP A 236 -17.01 8.51 -8.92
C ASP A 236 -16.29 7.25 -9.45
N SER A 237 -16.10 6.24 -8.59
CA SER A 237 -15.50 4.97 -8.99
C SER A 237 -16.52 4.05 -9.66
N GLU A 238 -16.13 3.35 -10.73
CA GLU A 238 -17.01 2.50 -11.56
C GLU A 238 -17.89 1.51 -10.79
N ARG A 239 -17.49 1.04 -9.63
CA ARG A 239 -18.20 0.01 -8.85
C ARG A 239 -18.72 0.50 -7.52
N ALA A 240 -18.75 1.82 -7.32
CA ALA A 240 -19.15 2.45 -6.06
C ALA A 240 -20.56 2.04 -5.59
N GLU A 241 -21.54 2.07 -6.48
CA GLU A 241 -22.92 1.70 -6.15
C GLU A 241 -23.03 0.27 -5.64
N ARG A 242 -22.27 -0.65 -6.25
CA ARG A 242 -22.24 -2.03 -5.83
C ARG A 242 -21.55 -2.20 -4.47
N VAL A 243 -20.44 -1.47 -4.23
CA VAL A 243 -19.77 -1.48 -2.92
C VAL A 243 -20.74 -1.02 -1.84
N ILE A 244 -21.51 0.06 -2.08
CA ILE A 244 -22.51 0.57 -1.14
C ILE A 244 -23.63 -0.44 -0.93
N ALA A 245 -24.16 -1.02 -2.00
CA ALA A 245 -25.27 -1.99 -1.92
C ALA A 245 -24.93 -3.28 -1.17
N GLU A 246 -23.68 -3.76 -1.30
CA GLU A 246 -23.22 -4.98 -0.63
C GLU A 246 -22.57 -4.71 0.75
N SER A 247 -22.37 -3.44 1.14
CA SER A 247 -21.83 -3.07 2.46
C SER A 247 -22.76 -3.50 3.59
N LYS A 248 -22.16 -3.90 4.72
CA LYS A 248 -22.91 -4.24 5.95
C LYS A 248 -22.96 -3.11 6.96
N CYS A 249 -22.39 -1.96 6.63
CA CYS A 249 -22.35 -0.76 7.46
C CYS A 249 -22.90 0.46 6.71
N PRO A 250 -23.36 1.52 7.41
CA PRO A 250 -23.74 2.78 6.79
C PRO A 250 -22.54 3.42 6.10
N CYS A 251 -22.75 3.92 4.88
CA CYS A 251 -21.70 4.52 4.06
C CYS A 251 -21.97 6.01 3.81
N LEU A 252 -20.95 6.85 4.04
CA LEU A 252 -20.85 8.18 3.44
C LEU A 252 -20.15 8.07 2.08
N THR A 253 -20.44 9.03 1.21
CA THR A 253 -19.86 9.11 -0.12
C THR A 253 -18.95 10.33 -0.26
N TYR A 254 -17.94 10.21 -1.13
CA TYR A 254 -17.15 11.36 -1.55
C TYR A 254 -16.90 11.32 -3.06
N GLY A 255 -16.73 12.48 -3.66
CA GLY A 255 -16.53 12.60 -5.11
C GLY A 255 -16.29 14.01 -5.57
N ILE A 256 -16.00 14.14 -6.87
CA ILE A 256 -15.81 15.41 -7.57
C ILE A 256 -16.88 15.62 -8.63
N ASN A 257 -17.21 14.55 -9.39
CA ASN A 257 -18.08 14.63 -10.56
C ASN A 257 -19.55 14.31 -10.23
N ASN A 258 -19.78 13.38 -9.33
CA ASN A 258 -21.12 12.97 -8.91
C ASN A 258 -21.46 13.57 -7.55
N ARG A 259 -22.75 13.84 -7.31
CA ARG A 259 -23.21 14.34 -6.01
C ARG A 259 -22.88 13.35 -4.91
N ALA A 260 -22.20 13.83 -3.87
CA ALA A 260 -21.74 13.07 -2.74
C ALA A 260 -21.93 13.84 -1.43
N ASP A 261 -21.76 13.17 -0.28
CA ASP A 261 -21.80 13.80 1.03
C ASP A 261 -20.60 14.73 1.24
N ILE A 262 -19.45 14.39 0.65
CA ILE A 262 -18.19 15.13 0.74
C ILE A 262 -17.74 15.43 -0.69
N MET A 263 -17.64 16.70 -1.05
CA MET A 263 -17.33 17.14 -2.43
C MET A 263 -16.17 18.13 -2.47
N ALA A 264 -15.50 18.18 -3.62
CA ALA A 264 -14.59 19.26 -3.98
C ALA A 264 -15.16 20.05 -5.14
N GLU A 265 -15.19 21.38 -4.99
CA GLU A 265 -15.62 22.34 -6.00
C GLU A 265 -14.48 23.33 -6.30
N ASN A 266 -14.54 24.03 -7.43
CA ASN A 266 -13.58 25.08 -7.81
C ASN A 266 -12.11 24.60 -7.73
N ILE A 267 -11.83 23.44 -8.33
CA ILE A 267 -10.50 22.81 -8.28
C ILE A 267 -9.53 23.57 -9.20
N ILE A 268 -8.39 23.97 -8.64
CA ILE A 268 -7.28 24.62 -9.36
C ILE A 268 -6.02 23.79 -9.14
N THR A 269 -5.42 23.32 -10.23
CA THR A 269 -4.19 22.51 -10.19
C THR A 269 -2.96 23.36 -10.47
N HIS A 270 -1.91 23.16 -9.67
CA HIS A 270 -0.59 23.80 -9.81
C HIS A 270 0.50 22.71 -9.88
N PRO A 271 1.72 23.05 -10.32
CA PRO A 271 2.83 22.08 -10.38
C PRO A 271 3.17 21.43 -9.04
N GLU A 272 2.93 22.09 -7.91
CA GLU A 272 3.33 21.64 -6.58
C GLU A 272 2.14 21.34 -5.65
N LYS A 273 0.93 21.80 -6.01
CA LYS A 273 -0.25 21.71 -5.12
C LYS A 273 -1.55 21.67 -5.90
N VAL A 274 -2.62 21.39 -5.18
CA VAL A 274 -4.00 21.57 -5.68
C VAL A 274 -4.80 22.36 -4.64
N GLU A 275 -5.60 23.32 -5.11
CA GLU A 275 -6.52 24.10 -4.31
C GLU A 275 -7.98 23.74 -4.70
N PHE A 276 -8.87 23.67 -3.72
CA PHE A 276 -10.29 23.41 -3.97
C PHE A 276 -11.17 23.86 -2.79
N GLN A 277 -12.46 24.03 -3.05
CA GLN A 277 -13.46 24.23 -2.00
C GLN A 277 -13.96 22.86 -1.55
N ALA A 278 -13.69 22.47 -0.31
CA ALA A 278 -14.29 21.29 0.30
C ALA A 278 -15.69 21.63 0.82
N VAL A 279 -16.68 20.83 0.42
CA VAL A 279 -18.08 20.91 0.88
C VAL A 279 -18.38 19.59 1.59
N THR A 280 -18.65 19.63 2.88
CA THR A 280 -18.83 18.44 3.74
C THR A 280 -20.02 18.60 4.66
N PRO A 281 -20.51 17.55 5.32
CA PRO A 281 -21.55 17.65 6.35
C PRO A 281 -21.14 18.51 7.57
N TRP A 282 -19.84 18.73 7.80
CA TRP A 282 -19.32 19.41 8.99
C TRP A 282 -18.86 20.83 8.74
N PHE A 283 -18.41 21.14 7.52
CA PHE A 283 -17.93 22.47 7.14
C PHE A 283 -17.89 22.63 5.59
N SER A 284 -17.83 23.89 5.18
CA SER A 284 -17.45 24.25 3.80
C SER A 284 -16.34 25.29 3.87
N CYS A 285 -15.16 25.00 3.31
CA CYS A 285 -14.03 25.92 3.33
C CYS A 285 -12.98 25.58 2.25
N PRO A 286 -12.14 26.56 1.84
CA PRO A 286 -11.05 26.33 0.92
C PRO A 286 -9.97 25.44 1.56
N MET A 287 -9.47 24.49 0.76
CA MET A 287 -8.41 23.53 1.10
C MET A 287 -7.26 23.66 0.11
N GLU A 288 -6.05 23.37 0.59
CA GLU A 288 -4.84 23.23 -0.20
C GLU A 288 -4.19 21.89 0.14
N VAL A 289 -3.71 21.19 -0.89
CA VAL A 289 -2.99 19.92 -0.75
C VAL A 289 -1.65 20.05 -1.47
N SER A 290 -0.54 19.88 -0.74
CA SER A 290 0.83 19.97 -1.29
C SER A 290 1.25 18.69 -2.03
N VAL A 291 0.33 18.10 -2.79
CA VAL A 291 0.54 17.00 -3.74
C VAL A 291 -0.24 17.35 -5.00
N PRO A 292 0.42 17.50 -6.15
CA PRO A 292 -0.23 17.93 -7.37
C PRO A 292 -1.17 16.87 -7.96
N GLY A 293 -2.07 17.31 -8.83
CA GLY A 293 -2.93 16.45 -9.65
C GLY A 293 -4.29 16.12 -9.03
N LEU A 294 -5.26 15.86 -9.91
CA LEU A 294 -6.66 15.62 -9.55
C LEU A 294 -6.85 14.40 -8.62
N PHE A 295 -5.99 13.37 -8.73
CA PHE A 295 -6.03 12.21 -7.86
C PHE A 295 -5.78 12.58 -6.38
N SER A 296 -5.02 13.65 -6.12
CA SER A 296 -4.76 14.15 -4.77
C SER A 296 -6.01 14.72 -4.12
N VAL A 297 -6.91 15.31 -4.91
CA VAL A 297 -8.20 15.78 -4.41
C VAL A 297 -9.06 14.62 -3.92
N TYR A 298 -9.15 13.52 -4.68
CA TYR A 298 -9.89 12.33 -4.23
C TYR A 298 -9.31 11.75 -2.94
N ASN A 299 -7.98 11.64 -2.83
CA ASN A 299 -7.33 11.13 -1.63
C ASN A 299 -7.53 12.08 -0.43
N ALA A 300 -7.51 13.39 -0.68
CA ALA A 300 -7.79 14.41 0.32
C ALA A 300 -9.26 14.36 0.80
N LEU A 301 -10.23 14.20 -0.11
CA LEU A 301 -11.64 14.04 0.26
C LEU A 301 -11.86 12.80 1.15
N ALA A 302 -11.17 11.68 0.83
CA ALA A 302 -11.20 10.51 1.70
C ALA A 302 -10.61 10.81 3.09
N ALA A 303 -9.46 11.47 3.17
CA ALA A 303 -8.83 11.86 4.43
C ALA A 303 -9.68 12.89 5.22
N ILE A 304 -10.29 13.86 4.53
CA ILE A 304 -11.24 14.83 5.12
C ILE A 304 -12.46 14.08 5.69
N GLY A 305 -12.99 13.10 4.96
CA GLY A 305 -14.11 12.29 5.40
C GLY A 305 -13.79 11.51 6.67
N ILE A 306 -12.64 10.83 6.71
CA ILE A 306 -12.17 10.13 7.91
C ILE A 306 -12.03 11.11 9.10
N ALA A 307 -11.32 12.22 8.89
CA ALA A 307 -11.08 13.21 9.92
C ALA A 307 -12.39 13.87 10.41
N GLY A 308 -13.32 14.16 9.51
CA GLY A 308 -14.64 14.71 9.84
C GLY A 308 -15.49 13.74 10.67
N MET A 309 -15.51 12.45 10.32
CA MET A 309 -16.18 11.40 11.12
C MET A 309 -15.55 11.24 12.51
N MET A 310 -14.26 11.53 12.66
CA MET A 310 -13.54 11.55 13.95
C MET A 310 -13.73 12.86 14.73
N GLY A 311 -14.41 13.87 14.18
CA GLY A 311 -14.62 15.17 14.83
C GLY A 311 -13.38 16.06 14.85
N ILE A 312 -12.41 15.83 13.96
CA ILE A 312 -11.18 16.65 13.83
C ILE A 312 -11.56 18.05 13.29
N SER A 313 -10.96 19.09 13.86
CA SER A 313 -11.24 20.47 13.42
C SER A 313 -10.75 20.73 11.99
N LYS A 314 -11.47 21.59 11.27
CA LYS A 314 -11.09 21.98 9.90
C LYS A 314 -9.71 22.62 9.82
N GLU A 315 -9.26 23.29 10.89
CA GLU A 315 -7.94 23.91 10.99
C GLU A 315 -6.83 22.85 10.95
N HIS A 316 -6.96 21.77 11.74
CA HIS A 316 -6.01 20.66 11.73
C HIS A 316 -6.03 19.92 10.39
N ILE A 317 -7.22 19.74 9.79
CA ILE A 317 -7.36 19.14 8.46
C ILE A 317 -6.60 19.97 7.42
N LYS A 318 -6.81 21.30 7.40
CA LYS A 318 -6.08 22.21 6.47
C LYS A 318 -4.57 22.10 6.67
N GLN A 319 -4.10 22.23 7.88
CA GLN A 319 -2.65 22.16 8.18
C GLN A 319 -2.06 20.81 7.77
N GLY A 320 -2.75 19.70 8.05
CA GLY A 320 -2.29 18.38 7.70
C GLY A 320 -2.19 18.15 6.20
N LEU A 321 -3.12 18.68 5.41
CA LEU A 321 -3.09 18.58 3.95
C LEU A 321 -2.04 19.51 3.32
N MET A 322 -1.81 20.68 3.90
CA MET A 322 -0.75 21.61 3.44
C MET A 322 0.66 21.08 3.74
N ASP A 323 0.85 20.43 4.89
CA ASP A 323 2.17 19.94 5.34
C ASP A 323 2.41 18.47 4.95
N ILE A 324 1.60 17.91 4.03
CA ILE A 324 1.72 16.51 3.65
C ILE A 324 3.01 16.23 2.90
N HIS A 325 3.72 15.18 3.32
CA HIS A 325 4.86 14.61 2.61
C HIS A 325 4.67 13.11 2.47
N ILE A 326 4.68 12.61 1.23
CA ILE A 326 4.45 11.20 0.94
C ILE A 326 5.66 10.67 0.18
N PRO A 327 6.53 9.88 0.81
CA PRO A 327 7.72 9.38 0.15
C PRO A 327 7.39 8.61 -1.13
N GLY A 328 7.96 9.06 -2.26
CA GLY A 328 7.84 8.41 -3.56
C GLY A 328 6.44 8.38 -4.18
N ARG A 329 5.58 9.33 -3.87
CA ARG A 329 4.23 9.46 -4.48
C ARG A 329 4.01 10.90 -4.94
N ALA A 330 4.27 11.16 -6.21
CA ALA A 330 4.29 12.51 -6.79
C ALA A 330 5.08 13.49 -5.89
N GLU A 331 6.16 13.00 -5.31
CA GLU A 331 6.99 13.72 -4.35
C GLU A 331 7.84 14.79 -5.06
N VAL A 332 7.56 16.05 -4.81
CA VAL A 332 8.37 17.15 -5.33
C VAL A 332 9.64 17.26 -4.50
N VAL A 333 10.80 17.12 -5.18
CA VAL A 333 12.11 17.25 -4.53
C VAL A 333 12.52 18.72 -4.54
N PRO A 334 12.87 19.30 -3.37
CA PRO A 334 13.36 20.68 -3.33
C PRO A 334 14.66 20.85 -4.12
N ILE A 335 14.66 21.75 -5.11
CA ILE A 335 15.82 22.13 -5.92
C ILE A 335 15.97 23.67 -5.97
N PRO A 336 16.38 24.30 -4.87
CA PRO A 336 16.46 25.76 -4.77
C PRO A 336 17.23 26.39 -5.93
N GLY A 337 16.73 27.51 -6.44
CA GLY A 337 17.43 28.28 -7.49
C GLY A 337 17.32 27.71 -8.92
N LYS A 338 16.69 26.57 -9.12
CA LYS A 338 16.47 26.01 -10.46
C LYS A 338 15.07 26.36 -10.98
N PRO A 339 14.93 26.67 -12.28
CA PRO A 339 13.63 27.09 -12.85
C PRO A 339 12.77 25.92 -13.35
N TYR A 340 13.08 24.70 -12.96
CA TYR A 340 12.35 23.46 -13.29
C TYR A 340 12.02 22.68 -12.02
N THR A 341 11.15 21.66 -12.14
CA THR A 341 10.73 20.81 -11.02
C THR A 341 11.22 19.37 -11.20
N VAL A 342 11.67 18.71 -10.13
CA VAL A 342 11.95 17.28 -10.09
C VAL A 342 10.93 16.60 -9.20
N MET A 343 10.29 15.54 -9.72
CA MET A 343 9.26 14.76 -9.04
C MET A 343 9.64 13.29 -9.02
N ILE A 344 9.52 12.63 -7.86
CA ILE A 344 9.75 11.20 -7.70
C ILE A 344 8.41 10.48 -7.54
N ASP A 345 8.20 9.37 -8.28
CA ASP A 345 7.00 8.56 -8.16
C ASP A 345 7.30 7.05 -8.25
N TYR A 346 6.50 6.24 -7.56
CA TYR A 346 6.60 4.77 -7.56
C TYR A 346 5.94 4.11 -8.79
N ALA A 347 5.59 4.84 -9.81
CA ALA A 347 4.94 4.33 -11.00
C ALA A 347 5.84 3.33 -11.75
N HIS A 348 5.54 2.03 -11.62
CA HIS A 348 6.30 0.90 -12.18
C HIS A 348 5.42 -0.07 -12.99
N THR A 349 4.18 0.32 -13.28
CA THR A 349 3.23 -0.40 -14.15
C THR A 349 2.73 0.52 -15.27
N PRO A 350 2.23 -0.01 -16.40
CA PRO A 350 1.69 0.80 -17.49
C PRO A 350 0.65 1.82 -17.01
N ASP A 351 -0.35 1.38 -16.25
CA ASP A 351 -1.40 2.27 -15.75
C ASP A 351 -0.90 3.33 -14.78
N SER A 352 0.04 2.98 -13.89
CA SER A 352 0.59 3.97 -12.96
C SER A 352 1.44 5.02 -13.69
N LEU A 353 2.25 4.60 -14.66
CA LEU A 353 3.04 5.51 -15.48
C LEU A 353 2.13 6.42 -16.31
N LYS A 354 1.11 5.86 -16.97
CA LYS A 354 0.13 6.65 -17.70
C LYS A 354 -0.53 7.71 -16.81
N ASN A 355 -0.95 7.32 -15.61
CA ASN A 355 -1.64 8.23 -14.70
C ASN A 355 -0.74 9.38 -14.25
N ILE A 356 0.49 9.11 -13.80
CA ILE A 356 1.38 10.19 -13.34
C ILE A 356 1.76 11.10 -14.50
N LEU A 357 2.16 10.56 -15.67
CA LEU A 357 2.55 11.37 -16.82
C LEU A 357 1.37 12.19 -17.36
N SER A 358 0.18 11.60 -17.50
CA SER A 358 -1.02 12.35 -17.94
C SER A 358 -1.41 13.44 -16.94
N THR A 359 -1.28 13.16 -15.65
CA THR A 359 -1.56 14.14 -14.61
C THR A 359 -0.58 15.31 -14.71
N VAL A 360 0.73 15.05 -14.74
CA VAL A 360 1.74 16.10 -14.85
C VAL A 360 1.59 16.87 -16.18
N LYS A 361 1.30 16.17 -17.29
CA LYS A 361 1.08 16.78 -18.60
C LYS A 361 -0.05 17.80 -18.60
N SER A 362 -1.07 17.61 -17.76
CA SER A 362 -2.23 18.54 -17.70
C SER A 362 -1.90 19.91 -17.09
N PHE A 363 -0.79 20.05 -16.37
CA PHE A 363 -0.41 21.30 -15.71
C PHE A 363 1.05 21.72 -15.94
N VAL A 364 1.87 20.92 -16.65
CA VAL A 364 3.27 21.28 -16.93
C VAL A 364 3.34 22.57 -17.78
N PRO A 365 4.10 23.59 -17.34
CA PRO A 365 4.17 24.85 -18.10
C PRO A 365 4.97 24.74 -19.40
N SER A 366 5.98 23.87 -19.45
CA SER A 366 6.86 23.65 -20.60
C SER A 366 6.90 22.18 -20.99
N ARG A 367 8.04 21.49 -20.83
CA ARG A 367 8.19 20.08 -21.22
C ARG A 367 8.01 19.13 -20.03
N LEU A 368 7.37 17.99 -20.29
CA LEU A 368 7.36 16.83 -19.43
C LEU A 368 8.51 15.89 -19.82
N ILE A 369 9.48 15.72 -18.93
CA ILE A 369 10.62 14.82 -19.09
C ILE A 369 10.36 13.57 -18.24
N SER A 370 10.26 12.39 -18.86
CA SER A 370 10.03 11.11 -18.20
C SER A 370 11.35 10.33 -18.07
N VAL A 371 11.76 10.00 -16.85
CA VAL A 371 12.94 9.16 -16.57
C VAL A 371 12.44 7.88 -15.92
N PHE A 372 12.58 6.72 -16.59
CA PHE A 372 12.11 5.47 -16.04
C PHE A 372 12.85 4.25 -16.58
N GLY A 373 12.71 3.14 -15.84
CA GLY A 373 13.13 1.82 -16.21
C GLY A 373 12.14 0.77 -15.76
N CYS A 374 12.44 -0.51 -16.03
CA CYS A 374 11.64 -1.63 -15.56
C CYS A 374 12.48 -2.59 -14.72
N GLY A 375 11.85 -3.24 -13.75
CA GLY A 375 12.50 -4.28 -12.95
C GLY A 375 12.70 -5.57 -13.73
N GLY A 376 13.85 -6.22 -13.52
CA GLY A 376 14.13 -7.58 -13.96
C GLY A 376 13.40 -8.62 -13.12
N ASP A 377 13.32 -9.86 -13.60
CA ASP A 377 12.62 -10.99 -12.98
C ASP A 377 11.14 -10.68 -12.67
N ARG A 378 10.51 -9.91 -13.56
CA ARG A 378 9.12 -9.47 -13.49
C ARG A 378 8.45 -9.69 -14.85
N ASP A 379 7.15 -9.43 -14.91
CA ASP A 379 6.38 -9.48 -16.14
C ASP A 379 7.02 -8.60 -17.23
N LYS A 380 7.50 -9.26 -18.30
CA LYS A 380 8.16 -8.59 -19.43
C LYS A 380 7.17 -7.88 -20.35
N SER A 381 5.90 -8.33 -20.38
CA SER A 381 4.88 -7.78 -21.26
C SER A 381 4.57 -6.30 -21.00
N LYS A 382 4.82 -5.83 -19.78
CA LYS A 382 4.62 -4.42 -19.41
C LYS A 382 5.68 -3.47 -19.98
N ARG A 383 6.89 -3.97 -20.31
CA ARG A 383 8.04 -3.15 -20.74
C ARG A 383 7.74 -2.33 -21.99
N PRO A 384 7.32 -2.96 -23.12
CA PRO A 384 6.96 -2.19 -24.32
C PRO A 384 5.73 -1.31 -24.11
N GLN A 385 4.77 -1.72 -23.26
CA GLN A 385 3.61 -0.90 -22.96
C GLN A 385 4.00 0.40 -22.23
N MET A 386 4.94 0.33 -21.27
CA MET A 386 5.46 1.51 -20.57
C MET A 386 6.25 2.41 -21.51
N GLY A 387 7.07 1.85 -22.40
CA GLY A 387 7.76 2.59 -23.46
C GLY A 387 6.78 3.37 -24.35
N LYS A 388 5.76 2.68 -24.85
CA LYS A 388 4.71 3.31 -25.67
C LYS A 388 3.99 4.46 -24.94
N ILE A 389 3.58 4.24 -23.69
CA ILE A 389 2.89 5.24 -22.88
C ILE A 389 3.77 6.48 -22.66
N SER A 390 5.05 6.30 -22.35
CA SER A 390 5.97 7.41 -22.17
C SER A 390 6.16 8.19 -23.47
N GLY A 391 6.36 7.49 -24.60
CA GLY A 391 6.52 8.13 -25.90
C GLY A 391 5.27 8.82 -26.44
N GLU A 392 4.08 8.45 -26.00
CA GLU A 392 2.82 9.12 -26.37
C GLU A 392 2.52 10.36 -25.51
N ILE A 393 3.01 10.43 -24.26
CA ILE A 393 2.60 11.47 -23.31
C ILE A 393 3.73 12.47 -23.01
N ALA A 394 4.96 11.96 -22.79
CA ALA A 394 6.10 12.82 -22.45
C ALA A 394 6.64 13.55 -23.68
N ASP A 395 7.17 14.77 -23.47
CA ASP A 395 7.86 15.51 -24.53
C ASP A 395 9.26 14.95 -24.76
N PHE A 396 9.89 14.39 -23.75
CA PHE A 396 11.16 13.70 -23.83
C PHE A 396 11.24 12.55 -22.85
N THR A 397 11.76 11.41 -23.26
CA THR A 397 11.91 10.22 -22.42
C THR A 397 13.39 9.83 -22.28
N ILE A 398 13.81 9.52 -21.06
CA ILE A 398 15.10 8.92 -20.77
C ILE A 398 14.87 7.52 -20.23
N ILE A 399 15.23 6.50 -21.01
CA ILE A 399 15.11 5.10 -20.60
C ILE A 399 16.39 4.71 -19.87
N THR A 400 16.22 4.14 -18.67
CA THR A 400 17.34 3.81 -17.79
C THR A 400 17.11 2.48 -17.06
N SER A 401 18.08 2.08 -16.22
CA SER A 401 17.94 0.92 -15.34
C SER A 401 17.07 1.24 -14.12
N ASP A 402 16.33 0.23 -13.67
CA ASP A 402 15.63 0.24 -12.36
C ASP A 402 16.34 -0.77 -11.42
N ASN A 403 15.70 -1.87 -11.04
CA ASN A 403 16.29 -3.02 -10.35
C ASN A 403 16.46 -4.17 -11.36
N PRO A 404 17.60 -4.31 -12.06
CA PRO A 404 17.74 -5.33 -13.09
C PRO A 404 17.74 -6.75 -12.54
N ARG A 405 18.08 -6.95 -11.27
CA ARG A 405 18.17 -8.25 -10.60
C ARG A 405 19.09 -9.20 -11.37
N THR A 406 18.56 -10.35 -11.84
CA THR A 406 19.37 -11.35 -12.58
C THR A 406 19.45 -11.08 -14.08
N GLU A 407 18.67 -10.12 -14.61
CA GLU A 407 18.67 -9.78 -16.04
C GLU A 407 19.71 -8.69 -16.36
N GLU A 408 20.21 -8.69 -17.60
CA GLU A 408 21.09 -7.63 -18.11
C GLU A 408 20.28 -6.34 -18.32
N PRO A 409 20.71 -5.19 -17.77
CA PRO A 409 19.98 -3.92 -17.87
C PRO A 409 19.63 -3.53 -19.31
N GLU A 410 20.56 -3.69 -20.24
CA GLU A 410 20.39 -3.36 -21.66
C GLU A 410 19.33 -4.24 -22.34
N ALA A 411 19.13 -5.49 -21.86
CA ALA A 411 18.08 -6.35 -22.37
C ALA A 411 16.69 -5.81 -21.99
N ILE A 412 16.54 -5.35 -20.74
CA ILE A 412 15.32 -4.72 -20.25
C ILE A 412 15.02 -3.44 -21.02
N ILE A 413 16.05 -2.61 -21.23
CA ILE A 413 15.94 -1.36 -21.98
C ILE A 413 15.48 -1.60 -23.42
N ARG A 414 16.04 -2.61 -24.11
CA ARG A 414 15.59 -2.98 -25.46
C ARG A 414 14.10 -3.35 -25.51
N ASP A 415 13.60 -4.08 -24.53
CA ASP A 415 12.16 -4.39 -24.46
C ASP A 415 11.30 -3.12 -24.30
N ILE A 416 11.79 -2.10 -23.57
CA ILE A 416 11.10 -0.80 -23.43
C ILE A 416 11.14 -0.04 -24.76
N GLU A 417 12.29 -0.01 -25.45
CA GLU A 417 12.46 0.66 -26.74
C GLU A 417 11.51 0.12 -27.82
N GLU A 418 11.15 -1.17 -27.78
CA GLU A 418 10.15 -1.74 -28.72
C GLU A 418 8.79 -1.01 -28.62
N GLY A 419 8.44 -0.50 -27.45
CA GLY A 419 7.26 0.33 -27.26
C GLY A 419 7.47 1.76 -27.76
N MET A 420 8.61 2.39 -27.44
CA MET A 420 8.96 3.73 -27.88
C MET A 420 8.94 3.86 -29.40
N LYS A 421 9.50 2.88 -30.11
CA LYS A 421 9.55 2.82 -31.60
C LYS A 421 8.15 2.81 -32.26
N GLN A 422 7.09 2.50 -31.51
CA GLN A 422 5.70 2.56 -31.99
C GLN A 422 5.10 3.98 -31.88
N THR A 423 5.85 4.95 -31.41
CA THR A 423 5.44 6.34 -31.19
C THR A 423 6.36 7.32 -31.94
N ASN A 424 5.98 8.58 -31.95
CA ASN A 424 6.86 9.67 -32.44
C ASN A 424 7.61 10.36 -31.28
N GLY A 425 7.56 9.81 -30.07
CA GLY A 425 8.18 10.39 -28.87
C GLY A 425 9.70 10.46 -29.01
N GLN A 426 10.27 11.57 -28.58
CA GLN A 426 11.73 11.76 -28.52
C GLN A 426 12.28 11.06 -27.28
N TYR A 427 13.37 10.32 -27.45
CA TYR A 427 13.99 9.63 -26.32
C TYR A 427 15.51 9.48 -26.44
N THR A 428 16.13 9.20 -25.32
CA THR A 428 17.51 8.71 -25.23
C THR A 428 17.61 7.54 -24.27
N VAL A 429 18.69 6.77 -24.38
CA VAL A 429 19.00 5.65 -23.49
C VAL A 429 20.26 5.97 -22.70
N ILE A 430 20.17 5.91 -21.38
CA ILE A 430 21.30 6.07 -20.46
C ILE A 430 21.15 4.97 -19.39
N THR A 431 21.91 3.88 -19.51
CA THR A 431 21.76 2.69 -18.64
C THR A 431 21.96 3.02 -17.16
N ASP A 432 22.97 3.80 -16.83
CA ASP A 432 23.22 4.26 -15.46
C ASP A 432 22.17 5.28 -15.03
N ARG A 433 21.42 4.95 -13.98
CA ARG A 433 20.30 5.78 -13.52
C ARG A 433 20.74 7.12 -12.95
N THR A 434 21.88 7.18 -12.28
CA THR A 434 22.44 8.45 -11.77
C THR A 434 22.80 9.39 -12.91
N MET A 435 23.44 8.84 -13.95
CA MET A 435 23.76 9.60 -15.16
C MET A 435 22.52 10.02 -15.94
N ALA A 436 21.47 9.21 -15.95
CA ALA A 436 20.18 9.54 -16.56
C ALA A 436 19.50 10.72 -15.86
N ILE A 437 19.50 10.73 -14.52
CA ILE A 437 18.96 11.85 -13.71
C ILE A 437 19.80 13.10 -13.93
N ARG A 438 21.14 12.99 -13.90
CA ARG A 438 22.05 14.10 -14.18
C ARG A 438 21.79 14.71 -15.56
N TYR A 439 21.70 13.88 -16.59
CA TYR A 439 21.39 14.32 -17.94
C TYR A 439 20.06 15.08 -18.00
N ALA A 440 19.02 14.57 -17.34
CA ALA A 440 17.73 15.25 -17.29
C ALA A 440 17.83 16.65 -16.64
N MET A 441 18.55 16.76 -15.52
CA MET A 441 18.72 18.02 -14.78
C MET A 441 19.60 19.04 -15.52
N GLU A 442 20.66 18.60 -16.20
CA GLU A 442 21.56 19.46 -16.98
C GLU A 442 20.89 20.03 -18.25
N HIS A 443 19.91 19.30 -18.83
CA HIS A 443 19.23 19.69 -20.06
C HIS A 443 17.82 20.24 -19.83
N ALA A 444 17.42 20.39 -18.55
CA ALA A 444 16.14 20.98 -18.18
C ALA A 444 16.10 22.48 -18.49
N GLN A 445 14.94 22.93 -18.91
CA GLN A 445 14.64 24.34 -19.23
C GLN A 445 13.63 24.92 -18.25
N ASP A 446 13.41 26.22 -18.34
CA ASP A 446 12.43 26.92 -17.51
C ASP A 446 11.02 26.34 -17.70
N GLY A 447 10.37 26.00 -16.60
CA GLY A 447 9.04 25.40 -16.55
C GLY A 447 8.98 23.90 -16.86
N ASP A 448 10.11 23.21 -17.08
CA ASP A 448 10.12 21.77 -17.26
C ASP A 448 9.76 21.03 -15.96
N ILE A 449 9.13 19.86 -16.09
CA ILE A 449 8.93 18.91 -14.98
C ILE A 449 9.60 17.58 -15.36
N ILE A 450 10.57 17.17 -14.54
CA ILE A 450 11.25 15.88 -14.64
C ILE A 450 10.54 14.91 -13.70
N VAL A 451 10.01 13.81 -14.23
CA VAL A 451 9.37 12.75 -13.45
C VAL A 451 10.27 11.52 -13.40
N LEU A 452 10.82 11.23 -12.23
CA LEU A 452 11.60 10.02 -11.93
C LEU A 452 10.65 8.92 -11.50
N SER A 453 10.38 7.96 -12.40
CA SER A 453 9.40 6.89 -12.16
C SER A 453 10.05 5.54 -11.91
N GLY A 454 9.42 4.74 -11.02
CA GLY A 454 9.78 3.35 -10.75
C GLY A 454 10.16 3.10 -9.30
N LYS A 455 11.16 3.81 -8.78
CA LYS A 455 11.74 3.58 -7.45
C LYS A 455 10.91 4.19 -6.32
N GLY A 456 10.44 5.42 -6.50
CA GLY A 456 9.63 6.10 -5.49
C GLY A 456 10.32 6.16 -4.11
N HIS A 457 9.81 5.41 -3.15
CA HIS A 457 10.34 5.35 -1.78
C HIS A 457 11.49 4.36 -1.58
N GLU A 458 11.88 3.60 -2.59
CA GLU A 458 12.99 2.65 -2.49
C GLU A 458 14.31 3.38 -2.29
N THR A 459 15.13 2.87 -1.36
CA THR A 459 16.46 3.40 -1.02
C THR A 459 17.57 2.43 -1.44
N TYR A 460 17.30 1.59 -2.44
CA TYR A 460 18.23 0.57 -2.91
C TYR A 460 18.10 0.34 -4.42
N GLN A 461 19.15 -0.20 -5.02
CA GLN A 461 19.12 -0.78 -6.37
C GLN A 461 19.68 -2.21 -6.33
N ILE A 462 18.93 -3.16 -6.92
CA ILE A 462 19.24 -4.59 -6.88
C ILE A 462 19.85 -5.01 -8.21
N PHE A 463 21.07 -5.52 -8.16
CA PHE A 463 21.79 -6.17 -9.25
C PHE A 463 21.89 -7.68 -8.97
N LYS A 464 22.41 -8.44 -9.95
CA LYS A 464 22.52 -9.91 -9.90
C LYS A 464 23.23 -10.40 -8.63
N ASP A 465 24.34 -9.79 -8.28
CA ASP A 465 25.24 -10.25 -7.22
C ASP A 465 25.22 -9.34 -5.98
N ASN A 466 24.60 -8.17 -6.04
CA ASN A 466 24.61 -7.21 -4.94
C ASN A 466 23.37 -6.32 -4.92
N THR A 467 23.15 -5.70 -3.77
CA THR A 467 22.19 -4.61 -3.58
C THR A 467 22.97 -3.42 -3.05
N ILE A 468 22.86 -2.28 -3.72
CA ILE A 468 23.50 -1.03 -3.32
C ILE A 468 22.49 -0.08 -2.70
N HIS A 469 22.96 0.81 -1.84
CA HIS A 469 22.17 1.97 -1.42
C HIS A 469 21.94 2.89 -2.61
N TYR A 470 20.70 3.33 -2.81
CA TYR A 470 20.31 4.19 -3.92
C TYR A 470 19.01 4.92 -3.59
N ASP A 471 19.10 6.14 -3.14
CA ASP A 471 17.95 7.03 -2.87
C ASP A 471 17.95 8.18 -3.87
N GLU A 472 16.91 8.29 -4.69
CA GLU A 472 16.83 9.34 -5.72
C GLU A 472 16.83 10.75 -5.15
N ARG A 473 16.38 10.96 -3.91
CA ARG A 473 16.44 12.25 -3.21
C ARG A 473 17.88 12.68 -2.93
N GLU A 474 18.69 11.73 -2.49
CA GLU A 474 20.12 11.96 -2.25
C GLU A 474 20.86 12.22 -3.57
N ILE A 475 20.58 11.43 -4.61
CA ILE A 475 21.16 11.58 -5.95
C ILE A 475 20.83 12.96 -6.56
N VAL A 476 19.55 13.38 -6.48
CA VAL A 476 19.13 14.71 -6.98
C VAL A 476 19.86 15.82 -6.24
N LYS A 477 20.03 15.70 -4.93
CA LYS A 477 20.76 16.68 -4.13
C LYS A 477 22.25 16.72 -4.48
N GLU A 478 22.92 15.56 -4.59
CA GLU A 478 24.32 15.47 -5.00
C GLU A 478 24.56 16.12 -6.38
N ILE A 479 23.65 15.84 -7.34
CA ILE A 479 23.74 16.45 -8.68
C ILE A 479 23.52 17.96 -8.58
N LEU A 480 22.61 18.44 -7.75
CA LEU A 480 22.37 19.86 -7.56
C LEU A 480 23.62 20.57 -7.01
N ASP A 481 24.24 19.97 -5.99
CA ASP A 481 25.46 20.48 -5.37
C ASP A 481 26.64 20.53 -6.38
N ASP A 482 26.70 19.60 -7.34
CA ASP A 482 27.69 19.58 -8.43
C ASP A 482 27.43 20.65 -9.53
N LEU A 483 26.17 21.07 -9.68
CA LEU A 483 25.76 22.07 -10.71
C LEU A 483 25.78 23.51 -10.21
N GLU A 484 26.10 23.75 -8.95
CA GLU A 484 26.36 25.06 -8.35
C GLU A 484 27.83 25.44 -8.50
#